data_7dd43d795f2b29c4eca36a38049acc69
#
_entry.id   7dd43d795f2b29c4eca36a38049acc69
#
_cell.length_a   1.000
_cell.length_b   1.000
_cell.length_c   1.000
_cell.angle_alpha   90.00
_cell.angle_beta   90.00
_cell.angle_gamma   90.00
#
_symmetry.space_group_name_H-M   'P 1'
#
loop_
_entity.id
_entity.type
_entity.pdbx_description
1 polymer ?
#
loop_
_entity_poly.entity_id
_entity_poly.type
_entity_poly.pdbx_seq_one_letter_code
_entity_poly.pdbx_strand_id
1 'polypeptide(L)'
;ALSDISLRIEKGQVVGLIGPSGAGKSTLIRCINRLVEPTQGQIFLNNVDLVRLDNHQLRLQRRRIGMIFQEYALVERLTVMENVLSGRLGYLPFWRSYLRRFPRADIENAYRLLDRVGLMDQANKRADELSGGQRQRVGIARALAQNPDLLLVDEPTASLDPKTSRQIMRLIVEICSERALPAIINIHDVPLAIQFMQRIIGLRGGKIVFDGAPAELNDTVLTTIYGAEDWTNMQRDHADDLESEAEASLSLDALRS
;
A
#
# COMPACT_ATOMS: atom_id res chain seq x y z
N ALA A 1 1.12 21.18 3.73
CA ALA A 1 1.42 20.55 5.02
C ALA A 1 0.11 20.01 5.62
N LEU A 2 0.20 18.98 6.49
CA LEU A 2 -0.97 18.44 7.19
C LEU A 2 -1.36 19.36 8.34
N SER A 3 -2.65 19.50 8.61
CA SER A 3 -3.18 20.32 9.70
C SER A 3 -4.40 19.64 10.32
N ASP A 4 -4.38 19.52 11.65
CA ASP A 4 -5.49 18.99 12.45
C ASP A 4 -6.01 17.61 12.00
N ILE A 5 -5.09 16.69 11.69
CA ILE A 5 -5.43 15.32 11.37
C ILE A 5 -5.64 14.53 12.66
N SER A 6 -6.86 14.04 12.87
CA SER A 6 -7.21 13.12 13.94
C SER A 6 -7.97 11.93 13.36
N LEU A 7 -7.40 10.74 13.50
CA LEU A 7 -8.01 9.51 13.00
C LEU A 7 -7.62 8.32 13.89
N ARG A 8 -8.48 7.32 13.91
CA ARG A 8 -8.24 6.05 14.59
C ARG A 8 -8.54 4.91 13.64
N ILE A 9 -7.65 3.94 13.58
CA ILE A 9 -7.80 2.74 12.76
C ILE A 9 -7.98 1.55 13.69
N GLU A 10 -9.04 0.80 13.47
CA GLU A 10 -9.34 -0.37 14.27
C GLU A 10 -8.61 -1.61 13.74
N LYS A 11 -8.46 -2.62 14.60
CA LYS A 11 -7.81 -3.88 14.23
C LYS A 11 -8.54 -4.54 13.06
N GLY A 12 -7.78 -4.91 12.04
CA GLY A 12 -8.31 -5.54 10.82
C GLY A 12 -9.02 -4.58 9.87
N GLN A 13 -9.11 -3.28 10.19
CA GLN A 13 -9.75 -2.29 9.32
C GLN A 13 -8.82 -1.89 8.17
N VAL A 14 -9.34 -1.93 6.95
CA VAL A 14 -8.65 -1.45 5.75
C VAL A 14 -9.24 -0.10 5.35
N VAL A 15 -8.40 0.93 5.41
CA VAL A 15 -8.80 2.34 5.18
C VAL A 15 -8.13 2.87 3.93
N GLY A 16 -8.91 3.43 3.01
CA GLY A 16 -8.43 4.14 1.84
C GLY A 16 -8.24 5.64 2.11
N LEU A 17 -7.11 6.19 1.69
CA LEU A 17 -6.90 7.64 1.62
C LEU A 17 -7.10 8.09 0.18
N ILE A 18 -8.06 8.98 -0.06
CA ILE A 18 -8.31 9.60 -1.37
C ILE A 18 -8.15 11.11 -1.31
N GLY A 19 -8.00 11.75 -2.46
CA GLY A 19 -7.91 13.20 -2.60
C GLY A 19 -6.96 13.61 -3.72
N PRO A 20 -6.96 14.87 -4.12
CA PRO A 20 -6.13 15.36 -5.21
C PRO A 20 -4.63 15.21 -4.95
N SER A 21 -3.82 15.35 -6.02
CA SER A 21 -2.38 15.43 -5.90
C SER A 21 -1.99 16.58 -4.97
N GLY A 22 -1.03 16.36 -4.09
CA GLY A 22 -0.63 17.38 -3.10
C GLY A 22 -1.55 17.52 -1.88
N ALA A 23 -2.66 16.78 -1.76
CA ALA A 23 -3.55 16.83 -0.60
C ALA A 23 -2.90 16.39 0.73
N GLY A 24 -1.74 15.71 0.68
CA GLY A 24 -1.00 15.29 1.87
C GLY A 24 -1.06 13.80 2.18
N LYS A 25 -1.66 12.97 1.33
CA LYS A 25 -1.85 11.52 1.54
C LYS A 25 -0.53 10.77 1.82
N SER A 26 0.44 10.85 0.91
CA SER A 26 1.76 10.23 1.09
C SER A 26 2.53 10.85 2.27
N THR A 27 2.34 12.15 2.51
CA THR A 27 2.93 12.81 3.69
C THR A 27 2.36 12.23 4.98
N LEU A 28 1.05 11.98 5.05
CA LEU A 28 0.42 11.35 6.23
C LEU A 28 0.99 9.96 6.48
N ILE A 29 1.06 9.11 5.45
CA ILE A 29 1.65 7.77 5.55
C ILE A 29 3.11 7.85 6.04
N ARG A 30 3.90 8.76 5.50
CA ARG A 30 5.31 8.96 5.89
C ARG A 30 5.45 9.52 7.29
N CYS A 31 4.52 10.37 7.76
CA CYS A 31 4.49 10.84 9.14
C CYS A 31 4.15 9.70 10.11
N ILE A 32 3.19 8.83 9.79
CA ILE A 32 2.84 7.67 10.64
C ILE A 32 4.07 6.77 10.87
N ASN A 33 4.89 6.54 9.86
CA ASN A 33 6.14 5.78 9.98
C ASN A 33 7.34 6.65 10.42
N ARG A 34 7.12 7.95 10.70
CA ARG A 34 8.17 8.95 11.00
C ARG A 34 9.31 8.98 9.99
N LEU A 35 9.04 8.69 8.73
CA LEU A 35 9.96 9.01 7.62
C LEU A 35 9.99 10.53 7.36
N VAL A 36 8.89 11.20 7.69
CA VAL A 36 8.78 12.65 7.80
C VAL A 36 8.40 12.95 9.24
N GLU A 37 9.17 13.81 9.90
CA GLU A 37 8.89 14.17 11.28
C GLU A 37 7.68 15.10 11.37
N PRO A 38 6.64 14.76 12.16
CA PRO A 38 5.53 15.67 12.43
C PRO A 38 6.01 16.84 13.28
N THR A 39 5.59 18.06 12.96
CA THR A 39 5.93 19.26 13.72
C THR A 39 5.25 19.27 15.09
N GLN A 40 4.02 18.77 15.16
CA GLN A 40 3.20 18.68 16.37
C GLN A 40 2.27 17.48 16.30
N GLY A 41 1.69 17.10 17.43
CA GLY A 41 0.74 16.00 17.54
C GLY A 41 1.34 14.73 18.12
N GLN A 42 0.56 13.64 18.04
CA GLN A 42 0.91 12.34 18.58
C GLN A 42 0.53 11.25 17.60
N ILE A 43 1.29 10.17 17.56
CA ILE A 43 1.03 9.01 16.71
C ILE A 43 1.16 7.77 17.59
N PHE A 44 0.05 7.08 17.80
CA PHE A 44 0.03 5.88 18.64
C PHE A 44 0.00 4.61 17.80
N LEU A 45 0.91 3.69 18.07
CA LEU A 45 0.85 2.30 17.63
C LEU A 45 0.82 1.40 18.87
N ASN A 46 -0.28 0.67 19.07
CA ASN A 46 -0.46 -0.21 20.23
C ASN A 46 -0.14 0.50 21.56
N ASN A 47 -0.70 1.70 21.78
CA ASN A 47 -0.52 2.57 22.94
C ASN A 47 0.91 3.15 23.12
N VAL A 48 1.80 2.98 22.15
CA VAL A 48 3.14 3.59 22.15
C VAL A 48 3.11 4.84 21.29
N ASP A 49 3.41 6.01 21.89
CA ASP A 49 3.53 7.28 21.15
C ASP A 49 4.85 7.29 20.36
N LEU A 50 4.76 7.10 19.04
CA LEU A 50 5.91 7.03 18.16
C LEU A 50 6.69 8.36 18.11
N VAL A 51 6.02 9.51 18.33
CA VAL A 51 6.65 10.83 18.21
C VAL A 51 7.66 11.06 19.34
N ARG A 52 7.43 10.47 20.50
CA ARG A 52 8.30 10.63 21.69
C ARG A 52 9.49 9.67 21.73
N LEU A 53 9.56 8.73 20.82
CA LEU A 53 10.61 7.72 20.83
C LEU A 53 11.94 8.28 20.30
N ASP A 54 13.02 7.85 20.92
CA ASP A 54 14.37 8.03 20.36
C ASP A 54 14.60 7.17 19.11
N ASN A 55 15.69 7.40 18.40
CA ASN A 55 16.00 6.70 17.16
C ASN A 55 16.13 5.18 17.31
N HIS A 56 16.61 4.71 18.46
CA HIS A 56 16.75 3.27 18.70
C HIS A 56 15.38 2.64 18.95
N GLN A 57 14.56 3.22 19.81
CA GLN A 57 13.21 2.79 20.11
C GLN A 57 12.31 2.85 18.86
N LEU A 58 12.38 3.93 18.08
CA LEU A 58 11.66 4.09 16.83
C LEU A 58 12.01 2.99 15.81
N ARG A 59 13.30 2.64 15.68
CA ARG A 59 13.72 1.55 14.81
C ARG A 59 13.10 0.21 15.22
N LEU A 60 12.91 -0.03 16.52
CA LEU A 60 12.22 -1.22 17.01
C LEU A 60 10.73 -1.20 16.68
N GLN A 61 10.06 -0.05 16.77
CA GLN A 61 8.65 0.08 16.41
C GLN A 61 8.43 -0.03 14.89
N ARG A 62 9.31 0.54 14.07
CA ARG A 62 9.25 0.41 12.60
C ARG A 62 9.30 -1.03 12.11
N ARG A 63 9.83 -1.99 12.87
CA ARG A 63 9.75 -3.42 12.54
C ARG A 63 8.31 -3.93 12.54
N ARG A 64 7.43 -3.26 13.30
CA ARG A 64 6.01 -3.60 13.44
C ARG A 64 5.11 -2.88 12.42
N ILE A 65 5.71 -2.05 11.56
CA ILE A 65 5.02 -1.33 10.50
C ILE A 65 5.53 -1.85 9.16
N GLY A 66 4.69 -2.57 8.43
CA GLY A 66 4.98 -2.94 7.05
C GLY A 66 4.73 -1.75 6.14
N MET A 67 5.62 -1.51 5.19
CA MET A 67 5.43 -0.44 4.21
C MET A 67 5.60 -0.96 2.79
N ILE A 68 4.59 -0.70 1.97
CA ILE A 68 4.58 -0.95 0.53
C ILE A 68 4.68 0.40 -0.16
N PHE A 69 5.71 0.56 -1.00
CA PHE A 69 6.04 1.82 -1.68
C PHE A 69 5.54 1.80 -3.13
N GLN A 70 5.26 2.97 -3.67
CA GLN A 70 4.85 3.18 -5.06
C GLN A 70 5.87 2.62 -6.07
N GLU A 71 7.17 2.87 -5.86
CA GLU A 71 8.27 2.41 -6.74
C GLU A 71 8.83 1.05 -6.33
N TYR A 72 8.04 0.17 -5.70
CA TYR A 72 8.41 -1.16 -5.21
C TYR A 72 9.54 -1.16 -4.18
N ALA A 73 10.50 -0.25 -4.25
CA ALA A 73 11.69 -0.11 -3.42
C ALA A 73 12.47 -1.44 -3.28
N LEU A 74 12.53 -2.24 -4.33
CA LEU A 74 13.30 -3.48 -4.38
C LEU A 74 14.76 -3.19 -4.71
N VAL A 75 15.63 -4.06 -4.24
CA VAL A 75 17.02 -4.08 -4.71
C VAL A 75 17.07 -4.92 -5.98
N GLU A 76 17.18 -4.28 -7.13
CA GLU A 76 17.01 -4.88 -8.46
C GLU A 76 17.94 -6.08 -8.70
N ARG A 77 19.19 -5.99 -8.25
CA ARG A 77 20.21 -7.04 -8.45
C ARG A 77 20.07 -8.23 -7.51
N LEU A 78 19.22 -8.13 -6.49
CA LEU A 78 18.94 -9.24 -5.58
C LEU A 78 17.83 -10.13 -6.14
N THR A 79 17.84 -11.39 -5.73
CA THR A 79 16.77 -12.32 -6.05
C THR A 79 15.48 -11.93 -5.34
N VAL A 80 14.36 -12.48 -5.81
CA VAL A 80 13.04 -12.34 -5.19
C VAL A 80 13.09 -12.79 -3.72
N MET A 81 13.68 -13.95 -3.45
CA MET A 81 13.86 -14.46 -2.10
C MET A 81 14.67 -13.51 -1.22
N GLU A 82 15.78 -12.99 -1.71
CA GLU A 82 16.62 -12.05 -0.96
C GLU A 82 15.89 -10.74 -0.66
N ASN A 83 15.10 -10.24 -1.62
CA ASN A 83 14.25 -9.07 -1.40
C ASN A 83 13.20 -9.31 -0.31
N VAL A 84 12.52 -10.46 -0.30
CA VAL A 84 11.56 -10.79 0.76
C VAL A 84 12.24 -10.91 2.11
N LEU A 85 13.37 -11.63 2.17
CA LEU A 85 14.15 -11.80 3.39
C LEU A 85 14.72 -10.48 3.92
N SER A 86 14.95 -9.46 3.05
CA SER A 86 15.40 -8.14 3.50
C SER A 86 14.43 -7.49 4.49
N GLY A 87 13.13 -7.82 4.45
CA GLY A 87 12.15 -7.41 5.46
C GLY A 87 12.50 -7.88 6.88
N ARG A 88 13.32 -8.93 7.02
CA ARG A 88 13.74 -9.47 8.33
C ARG A 88 15.06 -8.88 8.85
N LEU A 89 15.78 -8.10 8.05
CA LEU A 89 17.09 -7.54 8.44
C LEU A 89 17.05 -6.77 9.76
N GLY A 90 15.97 -6.06 10.02
CA GLY A 90 15.78 -5.31 11.26
C GLY A 90 15.77 -6.19 12.52
N TYR A 91 15.50 -7.48 12.43
CA TYR A 91 15.42 -8.43 13.55
C TYR A 91 16.72 -9.19 13.80
N LEU A 92 17.68 -9.08 12.87
CA LEU A 92 18.94 -9.83 12.97
C LEU A 92 20.05 -9.01 13.65
N PRO A 93 20.96 -9.67 14.37
CA PRO A 93 22.20 -9.04 14.80
C PRO A 93 23.01 -8.58 13.59
N PHE A 94 23.80 -7.51 13.76
CA PHE A 94 24.59 -6.89 12.69
C PHE A 94 25.37 -7.90 11.84
N TRP A 95 26.11 -8.80 12.45
CA TRP A 95 26.93 -9.78 11.73
C TRP A 95 26.11 -10.77 10.88
N ARG A 96 24.94 -11.20 11.37
CA ARG A 96 24.06 -12.07 10.58
C ARG A 96 23.44 -11.31 9.41
N SER A 97 23.03 -10.06 9.62
CA SER A 97 22.55 -9.18 8.56
C SER A 97 23.59 -8.95 7.48
N TYR A 98 24.83 -8.64 7.88
CA TYR A 98 25.95 -8.42 6.97
C TYR A 98 26.29 -9.67 6.14
N LEU A 99 26.31 -10.85 6.76
CA LEU A 99 26.55 -12.13 6.11
C LEU A 99 25.30 -12.73 5.45
N ARG A 100 24.15 -12.04 5.49
CA ARG A 100 22.84 -12.50 4.97
C ARG A 100 22.45 -13.89 5.48
N ARG A 101 22.83 -14.23 6.73
CA ARG A 101 22.52 -15.50 7.37
C ARG A 101 21.19 -15.42 8.12
N PHE A 102 20.12 -15.78 7.43
CA PHE A 102 18.78 -15.80 7.99
C PHE A 102 18.51 -17.10 8.77
N PRO A 103 17.73 -17.03 9.89
CA PRO A 103 17.22 -18.21 10.55
C PRO A 103 16.35 -19.06 9.59
N ARG A 104 16.36 -20.38 9.79
CA ARG A 104 15.56 -21.30 8.98
C ARG A 104 14.07 -20.93 8.98
N ALA A 105 13.54 -20.54 10.13
CA ALA A 105 12.15 -20.10 10.27
C ALA A 105 11.81 -18.86 9.39
N ASP A 106 12.74 -17.91 9.23
CA ASP A 106 12.54 -16.75 8.36
C ASP A 106 12.55 -17.16 6.87
N ILE A 107 13.41 -18.10 6.49
CA ILE A 107 13.46 -18.64 5.12
C ILE A 107 12.16 -19.41 4.81
N GLU A 108 11.71 -20.28 5.71
CA GLU A 108 10.46 -21.03 5.56
C GLU A 108 9.23 -20.08 5.48
N ASN A 109 9.25 -18.99 6.27
CA ASN A 109 8.22 -17.98 6.20
C ASN A 109 8.25 -17.20 4.86
N ALA A 110 9.45 -16.88 4.36
CA ALA A 110 9.60 -16.21 3.06
C ALA A 110 9.05 -17.07 1.92
N TYR A 111 9.28 -18.39 1.92
CA TYR A 111 8.68 -19.31 0.96
C TYR A 111 7.14 -19.31 1.05
N ARG A 112 6.56 -19.38 2.25
CA ARG A 112 5.09 -19.31 2.44
C ARG A 112 4.52 -17.98 1.92
N LEU A 113 5.22 -16.88 2.12
CA LEU A 113 4.80 -15.58 1.59
C LEU A 113 4.91 -15.51 0.07
N LEU A 114 5.96 -16.07 -0.52
CA LEU A 114 6.10 -16.16 -1.97
C LEU A 114 5.02 -17.02 -2.60
N ASP A 115 4.66 -18.12 -1.97
CA ASP A 115 3.53 -18.95 -2.38
C ASP A 115 2.22 -18.17 -2.32
N ARG A 116 1.95 -17.47 -1.20
CA ARG A 116 0.73 -16.64 -1.01
C ARG A 116 0.57 -15.54 -2.05
N VAL A 117 1.67 -14.95 -2.54
CA VAL A 117 1.65 -13.92 -3.59
C VAL A 117 1.79 -14.50 -5.00
N GLY A 118 1.88 -15.84 -5.15
CA GLY A 118 1.98 -16.53 -6.45
C GLY A 118 3.32 -16.35 -7.15
N LEU A 119 4.43 -16.31 -6.39
CA LEU A 119 5.79 -16.09 -6.92
C LEU A 119 6.80 -17.16 -6.48
N MET A 120 6.33 -18.32 -6.02
CA MET A 120 7.20 -19.40 -5.55
C MET A 120 8.25 -19.79 -6.61
N ASP A 121 7.80 -20.00 -7.85
CA ASP A 121 8.65 -20.41 -8.99
C ASP A 121 9.64 -19.33 -9.42
N GLN A 122 9.45 -18.09 -8.97
CA GLN A 122 10.29 -16.94 -9.28
C GLN A 122 11.33 -16.64 -8.18
N ALA A 123 11.37 -17.44 -7.09
CA ALA A 123 12.16 -17.16 -5.89
C ALA A 123 13.65 -16.86 -6.17
N ASN A 124 14.22 -17.51 -7.16
CA ASN A 124 15.63 -17.38 -7.56
C ASN A 124 15.88 -16.36 -8.68
N LYS A 125 14.81 -15.79 -9.30
CA LYS A 125 14.99 -14.74 -10.31
C LYS A 125 15.38 -13.43 -9.66
N ARG A 126 16.09 -12.60 -10.40
CA ARG A 126 16.42 -11.23 -9.97
C ARG A 126 15.17 -10.34 -10.09
N ALA A 127 15.11 -9.31 -9.23
CA ALA A 127 13.96 -8.40 -9.23
C ALA A 127 13.85 -7.56 -10.52
N ASP A 128 14.96 -7.27 -11.21
CA ASP A 128 14.97 -6.57 -12.49
C ASP A 128 14.42 -7.41 -13.67
N GLU A 129 14.31 -8.73 -13.52
CA GLU A 129 13.73 -9.63 -14.52
C GLU A 129 12.19 -9.76 -14.41
N LEU A 130 11.58 -9.13 -13.42
CA LEU A 130 10.16 -9.25 -13.13
C LEU A 130 9.32 -8.15 -13.79
N SER A 131 8.06 -8.49 -14.11
CA SER A 131 7.06 -7.48 -14.50
C SER A 131 6.70 -6.55 -13.33
N GLY A 132 6.09 -5.39 -13.62
CA GLY A 132 5.66 -4.43 -12.60
C GLY A 132 4.77 -5.06 -11.53
N GLY A 133 3.74 -5.82 -11.93
CA GLY A 133 2.86 -6.52 -11.01
C GLY A 133 3.57 -7.60 -10.18
N GLN A 134 4.55 -8.30 -10.76
CA GLN A 134 5.39 -9.24 -10.00
C GLN A 134 6.26 -8.52 -8.99
N ARG A 135 6.91 -7.40 -9.35
CA ARG A 135 7.68 -6.56 -8.43
C ARG A 135 6.83 -6.06 -7.27
N GLN A 136 5.58 -5.66 -7.55
CA GLN A 136 4.65 -5.23 -6.49
C GLN A 136 4.34 -6.37 -5.53
N ARG A 137 4.09 -7.58 -6.03
CA ARG A 137 3.88 -8.77 -5.19
C ARG A 137 5.09 -9.11 -4.31
N VAL A 138 6.31 -8.94 -4.81
CA VAL A 138 7.54 -9.06 -3.99
C VAL A 138 7.59 -8.01 -2.89
N GLY A 139 7.23 -6.75 -3.19
CA GLY A 139 7.13 -5.67 -2.21
C GLY A 139 6.13 -5.98 -1.10
N ILE A 140 4.97 -6.55 -1.45
CA ILE A 140 3.96 -7.02 -0.49
C ILE A 140 4.54 -8.14 0.39
N ALA A 141 5.14 -9.18 -0.19
CA ALA A 141 5.73 -10.28 0.55
C ALA A 141 6.84 -9.80 1.50
N ARG A 142 7.69 -8.86 1.08
CA ARG A 142 8.72 -8.24 1.91
C ARG A 142 8.14 -7.48 3.10
N ALA A 143 7.09 -6.69 2.90
CA ALA A 143 6.43 -5.96 3.99
C ALA A 143 5.81 -6.93 5.00
N LEU A 144 5.19 -8.01 4.53
CA LEU A 144 4.60 -9.06 5.37
C LEU A 144 5.64 -9.92 6.09
N ALA A 145 6.85 -10.06 5.55
CA ALA A 145 7.94 -10.79 6.20
C ALA A 145 8.33 -10.17 7.55
N GLN A 146 8.07 -8.88 7.76
CA GLN A 146 8.24 -8.20 9.05
C GLN A 146 7.28 -8.70 10.13
N ASN A 147 6.18 -9.38 9.77
CA ASN A 147 5.05 -9.69 10.64
C ASN A 147 4.49 -8.42 11.31
N PRO A 148 4.01 -7.46 10.50
CA PRO A 148 3.63 -6.13 10.99
C PRO A 148 2.31 -6.14 11.77
N ASP A 149 2.12 -5.11 12.63
CA ASP A 149 0.86 -4.81 13.29
C ASP A 149 0.05 -3.74 12.54
N LEU A 150 0.68 -3.04 11.60
CA LEU A 150 0.07 -2.04 10.72
C LEU A 150 0.71 -2.13 9.33
N LEU A 151 -0.10 -2.09 8.28
CA LEU A 151 0.36 -2.00 6.91
C LEU A 151 0.10 -0.59 6.37
N LEU A 152 1.14 0.06 5.90
CA LEU A 152 1.09 1.34 5.20
C LEU A 152 1.37 1.10 3.71
N VAL A 153 0.50 1.58 2.85
CA VAL A 153 0.56 1.32 1.42
C VAL A 153 0.47 2.65 0.66
N ASP A 154 1.53 3.01 -0.03
CA ASP A 154 1.60 4.26 -0.79
C ASP A 154 1.49 3.95 -2.28
N GLU A 155 0.31 4.19 -2.86
CA GLU A 155 -0.03 4.04 -4.28
C GLU A 155 0.37 2.68 -4.90
N PRO A 156 -0.19 1.56 -4.43
CA PRO A 156 0.28 0.22 -4.83
C PRO A 156 0.00 -0.14 -6.29
N THR A 157 -0.75 0.67 -7.01
CA THR A 157 -1.26 0.38 -8.37
C THR A 157 -0.90 1.44 -9.41
N ALA A 158 -0.16 2.50 -9.04
CA ALA A 158 0.08 3.69 -9.88
C ALA A 158 0.74 3.42 -11.25
N SER A 159 1.39 2.28 -11.45
CA SER A 159 2.09 1.95 -12.70
C SER A 159 1.65 0.61 -13.27
N LEU A 160 0.44 0.15 -12.92
CA LEU A 160 -0.09 -1.15 -13.31
C LEU A 160 -1.33 -0.98 -14.18
N ASP A 161 -1.54 -1.93 -15.06
CA ASP A 161 -2.79 -2.02 -15.82
C ASP A 161 -4.01 -2.29 -14.92
N PRO A 162 -5.23 -1.95 -15.35
CA PRO A 162 -6.43 -2.04 -14.51
C PRO A 162 -6.71 -3.45 -13.97
N LYS A 163 -6.42 -4.50 -14.76
CA LYS A 163 -6.61 -5.89 -14.33
C LYS A 163 -5.63 -6.27 -13.22
N THR A 164 -4.35 -5.94 -13.41
CA THR A 164 -3.31 -6.18 -12.40
C THR A 164 -3.56 -5.35 -11.14
N SER A 165 -4.00 -4.10 -11.27
CA SER A 165 -4.38 -3.21 -10.17
C SER A 165 -5.46 -3.84 -9.29
N ARG A 166 -6.55 -4.35 -9.87
CA ARG A 166 -7.61 -5.08 -9.15
C ARG A 166 -7.07 -6.33 -8.45
N GLN A 167 -6.15 -7.08 -9.07
CA GLN A 167 -5.54 -8.27 -8.46
C GLN A 167 -4.67 -7.92 -7.26
N ILE A 168 -3.86 -6.85 -7.35
CA ILE A 168 -3.01 -6.38 -6.26
C ILE A 168 -3.86 -5.88 -5.08
N MET A 169 -4.90 -5.09 -5.35
CA MET A 169 -5.80 -4.60 -4.31
C MET A 169 -6.52 -5.75 -3.60
N ARG A 170 -7.06 -6.70 -4.35
CA ARG A 170 -7.68 -7.90 -3.79
C ARG A 170 -6.70 -8.67 -2.90
N LEU A 171 -5.49 -8.92 -3.37
CA LEU A 171 -4.46 -9.62 -2.62
C LEU A 171 -4.14 -8.93 -1.28
N ILE A 172 -3.99 -7.60 -1.27
CA ILE A 172 -3.72 -6.82 -0.05
C ILE A 172 -4.89 -6.95 0.93
N VAL A 173 -6.13 -6.75 0.45
CA VAL A 173 -7.32 -6.80 1.30
C VAL A 173 -7.56 -8.20 1.88
N GLU A 174 -7.40 -9.26 1.09
CA GLU A 174 -7.49 -10.63 1.55
C GLU A 174 -6.48 -10.93 2.66
N ILE A 175 -5.21 -10.56 2.47
CA ILE A 175 -4.16 -10.75 3.48
C ILE A 175 -4.46 -9.96 4.75
N CYS A 176 -4.93 -8.73 4.64
CA CYS A 176 -5.32 -7.91 5.78
C CYS A 176 -6.47 -8.56 6.56
N SER A 177 -7.48 -9.08 5.86
CA SER A 177 -8.61 -9.80 6.46
C SER A 177 -8.17 -11.09 7.16
N GLU A 178 -7.39 -11.94 6.48
CA GLU A 178 -6.89 -13.21 7.02
C GLU A 178 -6.08 -13.04 8.32
N ARG A 179 -5.34 -11.94 8.43
CA ARG A 179 -4.44 -11.66 9.56
C ARG A 179 -5.02 -10.70 10.59
N ALA A 180 -6.26 -10.21 10.39
CA ALA A 180 -6.82 -9.08 11.11
C ALA A 180 -5.83 -7.90 11.21
N LEU A 181 -5.11 -7.64 10.10
CA LEU A 181 -4.06 -6.62 9.98
C LEU A 181 -4.69 -5.30 9.54
N PRO A 182 -4.62 -4.23 10.36
CA PRO A 182 -5.07 -2.91 9.93
C PRO A 182 -4.18 -2.37 8.81
N ALA A 183 -4.78 -1.69 7.84
CA ALA A 183 -4.06 -1.08 6.73
C ALA A 183 -4.55 0.32 6.40
N ILE A 184 -3.62 1.19 6.02
CA ILE A 184 -3.89 2.51 5.44
C ILE A 184 -3.32 2.50 4.03
N ILE A 185 -4.18 2.72 3.04
CA ILE A 185 -3.82 2.61 1.62
C ILE A 185 -4.08 3.94 0.93
N ASN A 186 -3.04 4.58 0.42
CA ASN A 186 -3.17 5.73 -0.47
C ASN A 186 -3.58 5.24 -1.86
N ILE A 187 -4.73 5.70 -2.35
CA ILE A 187 -5.31 5.29 -3.63
C ILE A 187 -5.70 6.53 -4.42
N HIS A 188 -5.28 6.60 -5.68
CA HIS A 188 -5.73 7.63 -6.62
C HIS A 188 -7.04 7.25 -7.32
N ASP A 189 -7.22 5.98 -7.60
CA ASP A 189 -8.38 5.42 -8.29
C ASP A 189 -9.58 5.31 -7.33
N VAL A 190 -10.57 6.19 -7.50
CA VAL A 190 -11.78 6.23 -6.67
C VAL A 190 -12.64 4.97 -6.83
N PRO A 191 -12.90 4.44 -8.02
CA PRO A 191 -13.54 3.14 -8.23
C PRO A 191 -12.90 1.98 -7.47
N LEU A 192 -11.55 1.87 -7.48
CA LEU A 192 -10.86 0.87 -6.69
C LEU A 192 -11.04 1.10 -5.18
N ALA A 193 -11.02 2.36 -4.73
CA ALA A 193 -11.25 2.67 -3.33
C ALA A 193 -12.66 2.24 -2.89
N ILE A 194 -13.69 2.54 -3.67
CA ILE A 194 -15.08 2.13 -3.39
C ILE A 194 -15.21 0.60 -3.37
N GLN A 195 -14.56 -0.10 -4.29
CA GLN A 195 -14.67 -1.54 -4.42
C GLN A 195 -14.00 -2.32 -3.28
N PHE A 196 -12.86 -1.83 -2.77
CA PHE A 196 -11.99 -2.61 -1.89
C PHE A 196 -11.89 -2.12 -0.46
N MET A 197 -12.22 -0.86 -0.18
CA MET A 197 -12.04 -0.28 1.15
C MET A 197 -13.27 -0.49 2.03
N GLN A 198 -13.03 -0.61 3.35
CA GLN A 198 -14.09 -0.66 4.36
C GLN A 198 -14.47 0.73 4.87
N ARG A 199 -13.52 1.67 4.80
CA ARG A 199 -13.67 3.05 5.19
C ARG A 199 -12.79 3.91 4.31
N ILE A 200 -13.26 5.09 3.97
CA ILE A 200 -12.54 6.03 3.10
C ILE A 200 -12.37 7.34 3.85
N ILE A 201 -11.16 7.87 3.79
CA ILE A 201 -10.80 9.19 4.31
C ILE A 201 -10.42 10.08 3.12
N GLY A 202 -11.18 11.13 2.92
CA GLY A 202 -10.93 12.16 1.91
C GLY A 202 -10.07 13.28 2.47
N LEU A 203 -8.90 13.52 1.85
CA LEU A 203 -8.00 14.63 2.19
C LEU A 203 -8.06 15.73 1.13
N ARG A 204 -8.10 16.99 1.61
CA ARG A 204 -7.96 18.19 0.76
C ARG A 204 -7.21 19.28 1.52
N GLY A 205 -6.18 19.83 0.89
CA GLY A 205 -5.38 20.91 1.49
C GLY A 205 -4.73 20.56 2.83
N GLY A 206 -4.42 19.28 3.07
CA GLY A 206 -3.82 18.80 4.29
C GLY A 206 -4.80 18.57 5.44
N LYS A 207 -6.11 18.58 5.19
CA LYS A 207 -7.17 18.33 6.19
C LYS A 207 -8.04 17.15 5.77
N ILE A 208 -8.62 16.45 6.75
CA ILE A 208 -9.69 15.48 6.50
C ILE A 208 -10.97 16.27 6.21
N VAL A 209 -11.56 16.04 5.04
CA VAL A 209 -12.83 16.63 4.62
C VAL A 209 -13.95 15.59 4.49
N PHE A 210 -13.60 14.32 4.52
CA PHE A 210 -14.53 13.19 4.53
C PHE A 210 -13.94 12.02 5.32
N ASP A 211 -14.78 11.34 6.08
CA ASP A 211 -14.44 10.12 6.81
C ASP A 211 -15.72 9.27 6.97
N GLY A 212 -15.84 8.23 6.16
CA GLY A 212 -17.07 7.45 6.10
C GLY A 212 -16.96 6.16 5.32
N ALA A 213 -18.08 5.47 5.14
CA ALA A 213 -18.19 4.26 4.36
C ALA A 213 -18.10 4.56 2.84
N PRO A 214 -17.61 3.63 2.00
CA PRO A 214 -17.61 3.80 0.54
C PRO A 214 -18.99 4.15 -0.05
N ALA A 215 -20.06 3.62 0.51
CA ALA A 215 -21.42 3.88 0.05
C ALA A 215 -21.88 5.34 0.28
N GLU A 216 -21.19 6.11 1.11
CA GLU A 216 -21.49 7.51 1.37
C GLU A 216 -20.79 8.46 0.36
N LEU A 217 -19.87 7.93 -0.47
CA LEU A 217 -19.23 8.70 -1.52
C LEU A 217 -20.20 8.95 -2.68
N ASN A 218 -20.80 10.12 -2.66
CA ASN A 218 -21.61 10.64 -3.75
C ASN A 218 -20.88 11.81 -4.45
N ASP A 219 -21.44 12.30 -5.57
CA ASP A 219 -20.82 13.38 -6.35
C ASP A 219 -20.59 14.66 -5.52
N THR A 220 -21.43 14.97 -4.57
CA THR A 220 -21.27 16.13 -3.69
C THR A 220 -20.03 15.97 -2.79
N VAL A 221 -19.85 14.78 -2.20
CA VAL A 221 -18.71 14.45 -1.36
C VAL A 221 -17.42 14.45 -2.21
N LEU A 222 -17.45 13.83 -3.39
CA LEU A 222 -16.30 13.79 -4.30
C LEU A 222 -15.92 15.18 -4.81
N THR A 223 -16.91 16.02 -5.12
CA THR A 223 -16.68 17.46 -5.43
C THR A 223 -16.04 18.20 -4.25
N THR A 224 -16.45 17.88 -3.02
CA THR A 224 -15.83 18.47 -1.82
C THR A 224 -14.38 18.06 -1.67
N ILE A 225 -14.05 16.79 -1.95
CA ILE A 225 -12.69 16.25 -1.84
C ILE A 225 -11.79 16.79 -2.97
N TYR A 226 -12.22 16.67 -4.22
CA TYR A 226 -11.38 16.96 -5.40
C TYR A 226 -11.53 18.40 -5.91
N GLY A 227 -12.70 19.03 -5.74
CA GLY A 227 -13.11 20.25 -6.44
C GLY A 227 -13.97 19.93 -7.64
N ALA A 228 -14.82 20.87 -8.05
CA ALA A 228 -15.78 20.64 -9.14
C ALA A 228 -15.13 20.37 -10.50
N GLU A 229 -14.08 21.12 -10.83
CA GLU A 229 -13.37 20.98 -12.12
C GLU A 229 -12.59 19.67 -12.19
N ASP A 230 -11.81 19.34 -11.15
CA ASP A 230 -11.01 18.13 -11.11
C ASP A 230 -11.87 16.87 -11.12
N TRP A 231 -12.99 16.88 -10.36
CA TRP A 231 -13.92 15.75 -10.35
C TRP A 231 -14.57 15.50 -11.71
N THR A 232 -15.00 16.57 -12.39
CA THR A 232 -15.60 16.46 -13.73
C THR A 232 -14.61 15.90 -14.76
N ASN A 233 -13.35 16.29 -14.68
CA ASN A 233 -12.30 15.76 -15.56
C ASN A 233 -12.03 14.28 -15.27
N MET A 234 -11.93 13.88 -14.00
CA MET A 234 -11.77 12.46 -13.61
C MET A 234 -12.92 11.57 -14.09
N GLN A 235 -14.17 12.07 -14.08
CA GLN A 235 -15.31 11.34 -14.63
C GLN A 235 -15.21 11.13 -16.14
N ARG A 236 -14.72 12.12 -16.89
CA ARG A 236 -14.51 12.01 -18.35
C ARG A 236 -13.41 11.01 -18.68
N ASP A 237 -12.26 11.14 -18.04
CA ASP A 237 -11.14 10.22 -18.25
C ASP A 237 -11.53 8.76 -17.98
N HIS A 238 -12.33 8.53 -16.93
CA HIS A 238 -12.82 7.19 -16.61
C HIS A 238 -13.87 6.66 -17.60
N ALA A 239 -14.71 7.51 -18.17
CA ALA A 239 -15.67 7.14 -19.21
C ALA A 239 -14.92 6.75 -20.50
N ASP A 240 -13.92 7.53 -20.91
CA ASP A 240 -13.10 7.27 -22.10
C ASP A 240 -12.30 5.94 -21.95
N ASP A 241 -11.78 5.64 -20.75
CA ASP A 241 -11.09 4.37 -20.46
C ASP A 241 -12.04 3.17 -20.60
N LEU A 242 -13.28 3.26 -20.09
CA LEU A 242 -14.28 2.20 -20.20
C LEU A 242 -14.72 1.95 -21.65
N GLU A 243 -14.88 3.01 -22.43
CA GLU A 243 -15.19 2.89 -23.86
C GLU A 243 -14.05 2.21 -24.63
N SER A 244 -12.80 2.58 -24.36
CA SER A 244 -11.62 1.98 -24.97
C SER A 244 -11.45 0.49 -24.60
N GLU A 245 -11.72 0.11 -23.34
CA GLU A 245 -11.71 -1.30 -22.90
C GLU A 245 -12.82 -2.12 -23.61
N ALA A 246 -14.00 -1.54 -23.78
CA ALA A 246 -15.12 -2.17 -24.45
C ALA A 246 -14.83 -2.40 -25.94
N GLU A 247 -14.26 -1.41 -26.63
CA GLU A 247 -13.86 -1.52 -28.04
C GLU A 247 -12.74 -2.56 -28.25
N ALA A 248 -11.75 -2.58 -27.36
CA ALA A 248 -10.67 -3.57 -27.39
C ALA A 248 -11.19 -5.00 -27.20
N SER A 249 -12.19 -5.19 -26.33
CA SER A 249 -12.80 -6.50 -26.10
C SER A 249 -13.63 -6.97 -27.32
N LEU A 250 -14.37 -6.08 -27.96
CA LEU A 250 -15.14 -6.37 -29.17
C LEU A 250 -14.24 -6.71 -30.37
N SER A 251 -13.11 -6.04 -30.49
CA SER A 251 -12.13 -6.32 -31.55
C SER A 251 -11.45 -7.68 -31.40
N LEU A 252 -11.22 -8.13 -30.16
CA LEU A 252 -10.65 -9.44 -29.84
C LEU A 252 -11.65 -10.59 -30.14
N ASP A 253 -12.93 -10.37 -29.88
CA ASP A 253 -13.98 -11.35 -30.17
C ASP A 253 -14.24 -11.46 -31.69
N ALA A 254 -14.13 -10.36 -32.43
CA ALA A 254 -14.23 -10.35 -33.89
C ALA A 254 -13.06 -11.07 -34.60
N LEU A 255 -11.89 -11.15 -33.97
CA LEU A 255 -10.73 -11.89 -34.49
C LEU A 255 -10.76 -13.39 -34.14
N ARG A 256 -11.69 -13.82 -33.27
CA ARG A 256 -11.86 -15.24 -32.87
C ARG A 256 -13.02 -15.95 -33.58
N SER A 257 -13.83 -15.20 -34.34
CA SER A 257 -14.91 -15.71 -35.20
C SER A 257 -14.46 -15.86 -36.64
#